data_826a536c16a24cd6fdb7bcb9cc0f348f
#
_entry.id   826a536c16a24cd6fdb7bcb9cc0f348f
#
_cell.length_a   1.000
_cell.length_b   1.000
_cell.length_c   1.000
_cell.angle_alpha   90.00
_cell.angle_beta   90.00
_cell.angle_gamma   90.00
#
_symmetry.space_group_name_H-M   'P 1'
#
loop_
_entity.id
_entity.type
_entity.pdbx_description
1 polymer ?
#
loop_
_entity_poly.entity_id
_entity_poly.type
_entity_poly.pdbx_seq_one_letter_code
_entity_poly.pdbx_strand_id
1 'polypeptide(L)'
;KFIDTLSAPMVVKADGLCAGKGVIIANSKEEAKEAVSDMLSGASFGDAGKFVVVEEFLDGFELSFFAICDGENFVSLPVAQDHKRLLDNDEGPNTGGMGAYAPSPLASKELIKRVEEEVVKPTLKGMKNEGSPFCGVLFVGLMIVKNEPYVLEFNVRFGDPECEVLMPLIDGNLSEILLNAAKGELKPISL
;
A
#
# COMPACT_ATOMS: atom_id res chain seq x y z
N LYS A 1 -15.53 12.47 -19.26
CA LYS A 1 -14.82 11.97 -20.49
C LYS A 1 -13.93 10.76 -20.18
N PHE A 2 -13.01 10.85 -19.19
CA PHE A 2 -12.13 9.70 -18.86
C PHE A 2 -12.93 8.52 -18.30
N ILE A 3 -13.84 8.75 -17.34
CA ILE A 3 -14.75 7.74 -16.78
C ILE A 3 -15.52 6.99 -17.89
N ASP A 4 -15.91 7.68 -18.96
CA ASP A 4 -16.68 7.08 -20.05
C ASP A 4 -15.85 6.07 -20.87
N THR A 5 -14.51 6.14 -20.78
CA THR A 5 -13.58 5.21 -21.46
C THR A 5 -13.26 3.96 -20.64
N LEU A 6 -13.53 3.98 -19.34
CA LEU A 6 -13.29 2.84 -18.45
C LEU A 6 -14.50 1.89 -18.42
N SER A 7 -14.23 0.64 -18.04
CA SER A 7 -15.26 -0.34 -17.70
C SER A 7 -15.54 -0.30 -16.20
N ALA A 8 -16.80 -0.54 -15.81
CA ALA A 8 -17.13 -0.77 -14.40
C ALA A 8 -16.83 -2.23 -13.99
N PRO A 9 -16.51 -2.48 -12.73
CA PRO A 9 -16.29 -1.47 -11.68
C PRO A 9 -15.02 -0.64 -11.90
N MET A 10 -14.93 0.52 -11.23
CA MET A 10 -13.76 1.38 -11.24
C MET A 10 -13.53 1.99 -9.86
N VAL A 11 -12.33 2.49 -9.60
CA VAL A 11 -11.96 3.04 -8.30
C VAL A 11 -11.81 4.56 -8.42
N VAL A 12 -12.45 5.29 -7.51
CA VAL A 12 -12.34 6.74 -7.38
C VAL A 12 -11.65 7.05 -6.04
N LYS A 13 -10.54 7.78 -6.10
CA LYS A 13 -9.74 8.13 -4.91
C LYS A 13 -9.62 9.65 -4.77
N ALA A 14 -9.80 10.17 -3.56
CA ALA A 14 -9.34 11.51 -3.23
C ALA A 14 -7.82 11.49 -3.08
N ASP A 15 -7.11 12.44 -3.70
CA ASP A 15 -5.64 12.48 -3.72
C ASP A 15 -5.05 12.93 -2.37
N GLY A 16 -5.80 13.71 -1.59
CA GLY A 16 -5.35 14.18 -0.30
C GLY A 16 -5.50 13.15 0.82
N LEU A 17 -5.01 13.49 2.00
CA LEU A 17 -5.04 12.62 3.18
C LEU A 17 -6.47 12.38 3.66
N CYS A 18 -6.96 11.15 3.54
CA CYS A 18 -8.32 10.74 3.93
C CYS A 18 -8.34 9.58 4.95
N ALA A 19 -7.21 9.20 5.52
CA ALA A 19 -7.08 8.10 6.50
C ALA A 19 -7.78 6.79 6.03
N GLY A 20 -7.56 6.40 4.77
CA GLY A 20 -8.12 5.17 4.17
C GLY A 20 -9.60 5.26 3.75
N LYS A 21 -10.27 6.40 3.99
CA LYS A 21 -11.71 6.56 3.70
C LYS A 21 -12.00 7.23 2.35
N GLY A 22 -10.99 7.77 1.69
CA GLY A 22 -11.11 8.49 0.43
C GLY A 22 -11.12 7.60 -0.82
N VAL A 23 -11.47 6.31 -0.68
CA VAL A 23 -11.50 5.33 -1.79
C VAL A 23 -12.92 4.81 -1.96
N ILE A 24 -13.48 4.94 -3.16
CA ILE A 24 -14.82 4.48 -3.51
C ILE A 24 -14.72 3.53 -4.70
N ILE A 25 -15.24 2.32 -4.55
CA ILE A 25 -15.41 1.38 -5.67
C ILE A 25 -16.79 1.66 -6.28
N ALA A 26 -16.79 2.17 -7.50
CA ALA A 26 -18.01 2.51 -8.23
C ALA A 26 -18.37 1.38 -9.19
N ASN A 27 -19.58 0.82 -9.04
CA ASN A 27 -20.07 -0.30 -9.85
C ASN A 27 -20.72 0.15 -11.17
N SER A 28 -20.85 1.47 -11.35
CA SER A 28 -21.35 2.06 -12.60
C SER A 28 -20.60 3.36 -12.91
N LYS A 29 -20.73 3.84 -14.15
CA LYS A 29 -20.18 5.14 -14.55
C LYS A 29 -20.88 6.29 -13.84
N GLU A 30 -22.14 6.14 -13.55
CA GLU A 30 -22.97 7.08 -12.84
C GLU A 30 -22.48 7.24 -11.40
N GLU A 31 -22.30 6.14 -10.68
CA GLU A 31 -21.72 6.15 -9.33
C GLU A 31 -20.32 6.78 -9.31
N ALA A 32 -19.48 6.48 -10.31
CA ALA A 32 -18.16 7.09 -10.40
C ALA A 32 -18.22 8.60 -10.60
N LYS A 33 -19.15 9.09 -11.43
CA LYS A 33 -19.34 10.53 -11.65
C LYS A 33 -19.88 11.22 -10.41
N GLU A 34 -20.79 10.59 -9.68
CA GLU A 34 -21.30 11.09 -8.40
C GLU A 34 -20.19 11.17 -7.35
N ALA A 35 -19.38 10.11 -7.20
CA ALA A 35 -18.24 10.07 -6.28
C ALA A 35 -17.23 11.18 -6.61
N VAL A 36 -16.85 11.35 -7.87
CA VAL A 36 -15.95 12.44 -8.31
C VAL A 36 -16.55 13.80 -8.00
N SER A 37 -17.85 14.01 -8.28
CA SER A 37 -18.53 15.28 -8.01
C SER A 37 -18.57 15.61 -6.53
N ASP A 38 -18.87 14.62 -5.68
CA ASP A 38 -18.90 14.78 -4.23
C ASP A 38 -17.49 15.13 -3.68
N MET A 39 -16.45 14.38 -4.08
CA MET A 39 -15.08 14.66 -3.67
C MET A 39 -14.63 16.07 -4.08
N LEU A 40 -14.81 16.44 -5.35
CA LEU A 40 -14.42 17.75 -5.88
C LEU A 40 -15.22 18.92 -5.28
N SER A 41 -16.45 18.67 -4.81
CA SER A 41 -17.25 19.69 -4.13
C SER A 41 -16.68 20.05 -2.75
N GLY A 42 -15.83 19.21 -2.18
CA GLY A 42 -15.30 19.34 -0.84
C GLY A 42 -16.30 18.95 0.29
N ALA A 43 -17.50 18.47 -0.07
CA ALA A 43 -18.54 18.14 0.89
C ALA A 43 -18.11 17.02 1.86
N SER A 44 -17.55 15.93 1.31
CA SER A 44 -17.18 14.76 2.12
C SER A 44 -15.71 14.77 2.58
N PHE A 45 -14.80 15.38 1.80
CA PHE A 45 -13.35 15.28 2.03
C PHE A 45 -12.62 16.63 2.14
N GLY A 46 -13.35 17.76 2.08
CA GLY A 46 -12.77 19.10 2.18
C GLY A 46 -11.61 19.29 1.17
N ASP A 47 -10.49 19.81 1.64
CA ASP A 47 -9.31 20.06 0.81
C ASP A 47 -8.67 18.79 0.23
N ALA A 48 -8.86 17.63 0.85
CA ALA A 48 -8.34 16.36 0.35
C ALA A 48 -9.01 15.92 -0.97
N GLY A 49 -10.22 16.39 -1.24
CA GLY A 49 -10.96 16.12 -2.47
C GLY A 49 -10.64 17.07 -3.65
N LYS A 50 -9.71 18.02 -3.49
CA LYS A 50 -9.37 18.97 -4.57
C LYS A 50 -8.86 18.30 -5.86
N PHE A 51 -8.20 17.19 -5.72
CA PHE A 51 -7.77 16.32 -6.82
C PHE A 51 -8.34 14.93 -6.61
N VAL A 52 -8.71 14.29 -7.70
CA VAL A 52 -9.30 12.95 -7.70
C VAL A 52 -8.60 12.09 -8.73
N VAL A 53 -8.23 10.89 -8.33
CA VAL A 53 -7.69 9.86 -9.21
C VAL A 53 -8.82 8.87 -9.54
N VAL A 54 -8.93 8.48 -10.81
CA VAL A 54 -9.86 7.44 -11.26
C VAL A 54 -9.04 6.33 -11.88
N GLU A 55 -9.18 5.12 -11.36
CA GLU A 55 -8.40 3.94 -11.72
C GLU A 55 -9.31 2.81 -12.19
N GLU A 56 -8.72 1.87 -12.92
CA GLU A 56 -9.36 0.58 -13.18
C GLU A 56 -9.50 -0.21 -11.87
N PHE A 57 -10.54 -1.03 -11.79
CA PHE A 57 -10.69 -1.98 -10.69
C PHE A 57 -9.80 -3.19 -10.95
N LEU A 58 -8.98 -3.53 -9.97
CA LEU A 58 -8.10 -4.69 -10.02
C LEU A 58 -8.76 -5.86 -9.26
N ASP A 59 -9.10 -6.93 -9.97
CA ASP A 59 -9.65 -8.14 -9.40
C ASP A 59 -8.52 -9.09 -8.97
N GLY A 60 -8.21 -9.06 -7.68
CA GLY A 60 -7.09 -9.79 -7.09
C GLY A 60 -7.19 -9.90 -5.58
N PHE A 61 -6.09 -10.20 -4.94
CA PHE A 61 -5.98 -10.18 -3.48
C PHE A 61 -4.94 -9.16 -3.02
N GLU A 62 -5.20 -8.54 -1.88
CA GLU A 62 -4.29 -7.56 -1.29
C GLU A 62 -3.15 -8.22 -0.53
N LEU A 63 -1.98 -7.62 -0.58
CA LEU A 63 -0.82 -7.93 0.25
C LEU A 63 -0.20 -6.64 0.79
N SER A 64 0.28 -6.71 2.02
CA SER A 64 1.03 -5.65 2.68
C SER A 64 2.51 -6.02 2.72
N PHE A 65 3.30 -5.34 1.88
CA PHE A 65 4.75 -5.53 1.81
C PHE A 65 5.46 -4.42 2.59
N PHE A 66 6.46 -4.79 3.38
CA PHE A 66 7.21 -3.84 4.21
C PHE A 66 8.71 -3.96 3.97
N ALA A 67 9.38 -2.82 3.91
CA ALA A 67 10.82 -2.73 3.87
C ALA A 67 11.33 -1.65 4.83
N ILE A 68 12.40 -1.94 5.56
CA ILE A 68 13.16 -0.94 6.32
C ILE A 68 14.27 -0.44 5.39
N CYS A 69 14.30 0.87 5.13
CA CYS A 69 15.15 1.50 4.11
C CYS A 69 16.13 2.48 4.76
N ASP A 70 17.34 2.60 4.19
CA ASP A 70 18.39 3.53 4.64
C ASP A 70 18.72 4.65 3.64
N GLY A 71 17.90 4.79 2.60
CA GLY A 71 18.13 5.74 1.50
C GLY A 71 18.72 5.10 0.25
N GLU A 72 19.36 3.94 0.36
CA GLU A 72 19.95 3.20 -0.75
C GLU A 72 19.65 1.71 -0.70
N ASN A 73 19.79 1.13 0.48
CA ASN A 73 19.55 -0.28 0.76
C ASN A 73 18.24 -0.47 1.52
N PHE A 74 17.77 -1.71 1.56
CA PHE A 74 16.60 -2.08 2.34
C PHE A 74 16.70 -3.51 2.87
N VAL A 75 15.90 -3.78 3.89
CA VAL A 75 15.64 -5.12 4.43
C VAL A 75 14.14 -5.36 4.35
N SER A 76 13.72 -6.39 3.61
CA SER A 76 12.33 -6.78 3.51
C SER A 76 11.88 -7.50 4.77
N LEU A 77 10.70 -7.17 5.28
CA LEU A 77 10.04 -7.88 6.37
C LEU A 77 9.13 -8.99 5.79
N PRO A 78 8.66 -9.93 6.62
CA PRO A 78 7.65 -10.89 6.20
C PRO A 78 6.43 -10.17 5.61
N VAL A 79 5.88 -10.73 4.52
CA VAL A 79 4.68 -10.15 3.88
C VAL A 79 3.46 -10.46 4.72
N ALA A 80 2.67 -9.44 5.02
CA ALA A 80 1.42 -9.57 5.74
C ALA A 80 0.21 -9.48 4.81
N GLN A 81 -0.92 -9.90 5.32
CA GLN A 81 -2.22 -9.67 4.71
C GLN A 81 -3.17 -9.10 5.75
N ASP A 82 -3.75 -7.96 5.42
CA ASP A 82 -4.73 -7.23 6.21
C ASP A 82 -6.15 -7.57 5.74
N HIS A 83 -7.10 -7.58 6.67
CA HIS A 83 -8.53 -7.72 6.42
C HIS A 83 -9.23 -6.41 6.69
N LYS A 84 -9.50 -5.65 5.63
CA LYS A 84 -10.06 -4.29 5.73
C LYS A 84 -11.58 -4.25 5.77
N ARG A 85 -12.25 -5.28 5.26
CA ARG A 85 -13.71 -5.33 5.20
C ARG A 85 -14.33 -5.63 6.57
N LEU A 86 -15.43 -4.92 6.87
CA LEU A 86 -16.09 -5.01 8.18
C LEU A 86 -16.80 -6.33 8.41
N LEU A 87 -17.34 -6.95 7.37
CA LEU A 87 -18.18 -8.13 7.44
C LEU A 87 -17.45 -9.38 6.96
N ASP A 88 -18.00 -10.55 7.30
CA ASP A 88 -17.53 -11.85 6.81
C ASP A 88 -17.54 -11.90 5.29
N ASN A 89 -16.75 -12.83 4.72
CA ASN A 89 -16.58 -13.04 3.28
C ASN A 89 -16.07 -11.81 2.50
N ASP A 90 -15.27 -10.98 3.15
CA ASP A 90 -14.70 -9.76 2.56
C ASP A 90 -15.78 -8.79 2.05
N GLU A 91 -16.85 -8.64 2.82
CA GLU A 91 -18.00 -7.79 2.52
C GLU A 91 -18.06 -6.54 3.42
N GLY A 92 -18.96 -5.62 3.05
CA GLY A 92 -19.19 -4.39 3.80
C GLY A 92 -18.20 -3.26 3.47
N PRO A 93 -18.24 -2.17 4.25
CA PRO A 93 -17.35 -1.02 4.03
C PRO A 93 -15.91 -1.35 4.46
N ASN A 94 -14.94 -0.66 3.85
CA ASN A 94 -13.56 -0.68 4.31
C ASN A 94 -13.43 -0.04 5.68
N THR A 95 -12.56 -0.63 6.51
CA THR A 95 -12.15 -0.10 7.83
C THR A 95 -10.66 0.26 7.81
N GLY A 96 -10.11 0.64 8.95
CA GLY A 96 -8.66 0.80 9.13
C GLY A 96 -7.88 -0.51 9.23
N GLY A 97 -8.59 -1.64 9.34
CA GLY A 97 -8.06 -3.00 9.51
C GLY A 97 -8.81 -3.73 10.61
N MET A 98 -9.36 -4.90 10.29
CA MET A 98 -10.09 -5.76 11.25
C MET A 98 -9.17 -6.79 11.88
N GLY A 99 -8.01 -7.01 11.30
CA GLY A 99 -6.97 -7.94 11.73
C GLY A 99 -6.02 -8.25 10.60
N ALA A 100 -4.85 -8.75 10.93
CA ALA A 100 -3.84 -9.14 9.97
C ALA A 100 -3.20 -10.47 10.35
N TYR A 101 -2.53 -11.10 9.40
CA TYR A 101 -1.67 -12.24 9.65
C TYR A 101 -0.39 -12.15 8.81
N ALA A 102 0.69 -12.73 9.31
CA ALA A 102 1.97 -12.87 8.64
C ALA A 102 2.67 -14.18 9.10
N PRO A 103 3.50 -14.80 8.23
CA PRO A 103 3.66 -14.49 6.82
C PRO A 103 2.43 -14.93 6.01
N SER A 104 2.11 -14.19 4.96
CA SER A 104 1.03 -14.59 4.05
C SER A 104 1.46 -15.78 3.19
N PRO A 105 0.68 -16.90 3.17
CA PRO A 105 0.97 -18.04 2.31
C PRO A 105 0.79 -17.73 0.82
N LEU A 106 0.15 -16.61 0.49
CA LEU A 106 -0.05 -16.16 -0.89
C LEU A 106 1.17 -15.44 -1.47
N ALA A 107 2.11 -15.02 -0.61
CA ALA A 107 3.35 -14.36 -1.01
C ALA A 107 4.45 -15.38 -1.32
N SER A 108 4.51 -15.87 -2.56
CA SER A 108 5.61 -16.74 -2.99
C SER A 108 6.95 -16.01 -2.97
N LYS A 109 8.05 -16.77 -2.86
CA LYS A 109 9.42 -16.19 -2.91
C LYS A 109 9.68 -15.45 -4.21
N GLU A 110 9.14 -15.94 -5.32
CA GLU A 110 9.23 -15.32 -6.64
C GLU A 110 8.49 -13.98 -6.67
N LEU A 111 7.30 -13.93 -6.08
CA LEU A 111 6.51 -12.69 -5.98
C LEU A 111 7.22 -11.66 -5.10
N ILE A 112 7.73 -12.07 -3.93
CA ILE A 112 8.50 -11.19 -3.04
C ILE A 112 9.68 -10.58 -3.79
N LYS A 113 10.48 -11.42 -4.48
CA LYS A 113 11.62 -10.95 -5.27
C LYS A 113 11.21 -9.97 -6.37
N ARG A 114 10.10 -10.21 -7.03
CA ARG A 114 9.58 -9.27 -8.04
C ARG A 114 9.20 -7.93 -7.42
N VAL A 115 8.53 -7.92 -6.29
CA VAL A 115 8.20 -6.68 -5.57
C VAL A 115 9.47 -5.90 -5.20
N GLU A 116 10.51 -6.59 -4.71
CA GLU A 116 11.80 -5.98 -4.42
C GLU A 116 12.43 -5.33 -5.65
N GLU A 117 12.47 -6.05 -6.78
CA GLU A 117 13.13 -5.60 -8.01
C GLU A 117 12.31 -4.57 -8.80
N GLU A 118 10.99 -4.76 -8.88
CA GLU A 118 10.13 -3.98 -9.77
C GLU A 118 9.46 -2.79 -9.04
N VAL A 119 9.38 -2.82 -7.71
CA VAL A 119 8.73 -1.76 -6.91
C VAL A 119 9.70 -1.08 -5.96
N VAL A 120 10.29 -1.81 -5.00
CA VAL A 120 11.08 -1.19 -3.92
C VAL A 120 12.34 -0.51 -4.46
N LYS A 121 13.16 -1.24 -5.22
CA LYS A 121 14.41 -0.70 -5.79
C LYS A 121 14.18 0.52 -6.70
N PRO A 122 13.23 0.48 -7.65
CA PRO A 122 12.94 1.65 -8.48
C PRO A 122 12.45 2.84 -7.66
N THR A 123 11.63 2.62 -6.61
CA THR A 123 11.14 3.67 -5.72
C THR A 123 12.29 4.35 -4.98
N LEU A 124 13.16 3.58 -4.33
CA LEU A 124 14.33 4.14 -3.62
C LEU A 124 15.27 4.88 -4.57
N LYS A 125 15.53 4.31 -5.74
CA LYS A 125 16.34 4.96 -6.77
C LYS A 125 15.71 6.27 -7.27
N GLY A 126 14.39 6.28 -7.49
CA GLY A 126 13.66 7.46 -7.89
C GLY A 126 13.77 8.56 -6.85
N MET A 127 13.48 8.26 -5.60
CA MET A 127 13.58 9.19 -4.48
C MET A 127 15.00 9.77 -4.33
N LYS A 128 16.03 8.92 -4.45
CA LYS A 128 17.44 9.37 -4.42
C LYS A 128 17.76 10.31 -5.58
N ASN A 129 17.29 10.01 -6.79
CA ASN A 129 17.53 10.83 -7.99
C ASN A 129 16.85 12.21 -7.89
N GLU A 130 15.72 12.30 -7.20
CA GLU A 130 15.00 13.55 -6.93
C GLU A 130 15.59 14.33 -5.74
N GLY A 131 16.70 13.88 -5.16
CA GLY A 131 17.38 14.54 -4.05
C GLY A 131 16.71 14.34 -2.69
N SER A 132 15.77 13.39 -2.60
CA SER A 132 15.02 13.06 -1.37
C SER A 132 15.13 11.58 -1.04
N PRO A 133 16.33 11.04 -0.73
CA PRO A 133 16.52 9.64 -0.44
C PRO A 133 15.62 9.21 0.72
N PHE A 134 14.89 8.10 0.55
CA PHE A 134 13.94 7.64 1.54
C PHE A 134 14.61 6.78 2.61
N CYS A 135 14.53 7.22 3.86
CA CYS A 135 15.04 6.50 5.03
C CYS A 135 13.88 6.28 6.01
N GLY A 136 13.58 5.03 6.34
CA GLY A 136 12.47 4.67 7.22
C GLY A 136 11.77 3.39 6.79
N VAL A 137 10.54 3.22 7.27
CA VAL A 137 9.70 2.07 6.94
C VAL A 137 8.86 2.40 5.71
N LEU A 138 9.08 1.67 4.64
CA LEU A 138 8.27 1.71 3.43
C LEU A 138 7.22 0.61 3.50
N PHE A 139 5.96 0.97 3.55
CA PHE A 139 4.83 0.07 3.40
C PHE A 139 4.28 0.21 1.98
N VAL A 140 4.25 -0.88 1.25
CA VAL A 140 3.68 -0.96 -0.10
C VAL A 140 2.40 -1.79 -0.04
N GLY A 141 1.26 -1.14 -0.24
CA GLY A 141 -0.03 -1.82 -0.47
C GLY A 141 -0.08 -2.33 -1.90
N LEU A 142 -0.27 -3.63 -2.04
CA LEU A 142 -0.25 -4.33 -3.33
C LEU A 142 -1.59 -4.99 -3.60
N MET A 143 -2.03 -4.96 -4.87
CA MET A 143 -3.03 -5.87 -5.42
C MET A 143 -2.32 -6.88 -6.31
N ILE A 144 -2.55 -8.16 -6.05
CA ILE A 144 -1.96 -9.23 -6.86
C ILE A 144 -3.02 -9.78 -7.80
N VAL A 145 -2.81 -9.54 -9.09
CA VAL A 145 -3.71 -10.02 -10.16
C VAL A 145 -2.97 -11.02 -11.03
N LYS A 146 -3.40 -12.26 -11.05
CA LYS A 146 -2.76 -13.33 -11.84
C LYS A 146 -1.24 -13.44 -11.60
N ASN A 147 -0.83 -13.30 -10.34
CA ASN A 147 0.58 -13.30 -9.89
C ASN A 147 1.40 -12.07 -10.34
N GLU A 148 0.75 -11.00 -10.80
CA GLU A 148 1.36 -9.72 -11.14
C GLU A 148 1.12 -8.72 -9.99
N PRO A 149 2.16 -8.07 -9.43
CA PRO A 149 2.01 -7.08 -8.38
C PRO A 149 1.67 -5.70 -8.97
N TYR A 150 0.59 -5.13 -8.50
CA TYR A 150 0.18 -3.74 -8.78
C TYR A 150 0.24 -2.93 -7.51
N VAL A 151 0.90 -1.78 -7.55
CA VAL A 151 0.96 -0.87 -6.40
C VAL A 151 -0.35 -0.11 -6.26
N LEU A 152 -0.97 -0.22 -5.08
CA LEU A 152 -2.16 0.55 -4.73
C LEU A 152 -1.80 1.86 -4.05
N GLU A 153 -0.84 1.81 -3.11
CA GLU A 153 -0.40 2.96 -2.32
C GLU A 153 0.96 2.72 -1.68
N PHE A 154 1.62 3.81 -1.31
CA PHE A 154 2.76 3.80 -0.41
C PHE A 154 2.40 4.48 0.91
N ASN A 155 2.87 3.91 2.02
CA ASN A 155 2.86 4.52 3.33
C ASN A 155 4.28 4.56 3.89
N VAL A 156 4.60 5.58 4.70
CA VAL A 156 5.95 5.83 5.24
C VAL A 156 6.03 5.47 6.73
N ARG A 157 5.35 4.41 7.11
CA ARG A 157 5.20 3.91 8.48
C ARG A 157 4.87 2.43 8.48
N PHE A 158 4.94 1.79 9.66
CA PHE A 158 4.33 0.48 9.83
C PHE A 158 2.81 0.54 9.63
N GLY A 159 2.22 -0.60 9.29
CA GLY A 159 0.77 -0.76 9.23
C GLY A 159 0.17 -0.98 10.62
N ASP A 160 -1.11 -0.76 10.73
CA ASP A 160 -1.96 -1.11 11.86
C ASP A 160 -3.20 -1.80 11.27
N PRO A 161 -3.37 -3.12 11.47
CA PRO A 161 -2.74 -3.97 12.50
C PRO A 161 -1.47 -4.76 12.08
N GLU A 162 -0.90 -4.58 10.90
CA GLU A 162 0.19 -5.42 10.38
C GLU A 162 1.45 -5.39 11.28
N CYS A 163 1.75 -4.25 11.93
CA CYS A 163 2.90 -4.15 12.83
C CYS A 163 2.87 -5.22 13.93
N GLU A 164 1.69 -5.50 14.49
CA GLU A 164 1.52 -6.44 15.59
C GLU A 164 1.86 -7.88 15.20
N VAL A 165 1.60 -8.26 13.96
CA VAL A 165 1.92 -9.61 13.45
C VAL A 165 3.32 -9.72 12.86
N LEU A 166 3.95 -8.59 12.50
CA LEU A 166 5.32 -8.56 11.97
C LEU A 166 6.37 -8.63 13.07
N MET A 167 6.16 -7.90 14.17
CA MET A 167 7.17 -7.79 15.24
C MET A 167 7.61 -9.14 15.82
N PRO A 168 6.71 -10.11 16.08
CA PRO A 168 7.10 -11.43 16.60
C PRO A 168 7.89 -12.29 15.61
N LEU A 169 7.88 -11.94 14.32
CA LEU A 169 8.54 -12.69 13.25
C LEU A 169 9.95 -12.19 12.93
N ILE A 170 10.36 -11.06 13.51
CA ILE A 170 11.69 -10.49 13.31
C ILE A 170 12.67 -11.24 14.21
N ASP A 171 13.54 -12.04 13.59
CA ASP A 171 14.63 -12.69 14.28
C ASP A 171 15.84 -11.73 14.32
N GLY A 172 16.13 -11.17 15.50
CA GLY A 172 17.22 -10.25 15.69
C GLY A 172 16.85 -8.98 16.47
N ASN A 173 17.78 -8.05 16.50
CA ASN A 173 17.61 -6.77 17.21
C ASN A 173 17.00 -5.71 16.31
N LEU A 174 15.68 -5.57 16.35
CA LEU A 174 14.96 -4.54 15.57
C LEU A 174 15.50 -3.13 15.84
N SER A 175 15.86 -2.80 17.08
CA SER A 175 16.39 -1.47 17.42
C SER A 175 17.71 -1.20 16.71
N GLU A 176 18.55 -2.22 16.54
CA GLU A 176 19.80 -2.11 15.80
C GLU A 176 19.56 -1.94 14.30
N ILE A 177 18.60 -2.69 13.74
CA ILE A 177 18.21 -2.56 12.33
C ILE A 177 17.71 -1.13 12.06
N LEU A 178 16.81 -0.60 12.89
CA LEU A 178 16.28 0.75 12.75
C LEU A 178 17.36 1.82 12.94
N LEU A 179 18.29 1.62 13.87
CA LEU A 179 19.41 2.54 14.07
C LEU A 179 20.36 2.55 12.87
N ASN A 180 20.66 1.38 12.30
CA ASN A 180 21.49 1.27 11.11
C ASN A 180 20.80 1.88 9.89
N ALA A 181 19.48 1.71 9.74
CA ALA A 181 18.71 2.40 8.72
C ALA A 181 18.80 3.92 8.85
N ALA A 182 18.61 4.43 10.06
CA ALA A 182 18.69 5.88 10.32
C ALA A 182 20.10 6.47 10.07
N LYS A 183 21.15 5.65 10.14
CA LYS A 183 22.54 6.04 9.86
C LYS A 183 22.96 5.87 8.38
N GLY A 184 22.15 5.23 7.55
CA GLY A 184 22.54 4.86 6.19
C GLY A 184 23.53 3.68 6.15
N GLU A 185 23.46 2.77 7.11
CA GLU A 185 24.43 1.68 7.32
C GLU A 185 23.75 0.30 7.33
N LEU A 186 22.60 0.14 6.69
CA LEU A 186 21.92 -1.15 6.60
C LEU A 186 22.80 -2.17 5.89
N LYS A 187 22.97 -3.32 6.54
CA LYS A 187 23.62 -4.48 5.93
C LYS A 187 22.55 -5.44 5.46
N PRO A 188 22.80 -6.19 4.37
CA PRO A 188 21.93 -7.29 3.98
C PRO A 188 21.80 -8.26 5.16
N ILE A 189 20.58 -8.38 5.68
CA ILE A 189 20.24 -9.31 6.77
C ILE A 189 19.19 -10.25 6.17
N SER A 190 19.36 -11.56 6.38
CA SER A 190 18.27 -12.52 6.21
C SER A 190 17.47 -12.50 7.52
N LEU A 191 16.24 -12.08 7.45
CA LEU A 191 15.27 -12.16 8.54
C LEU A 191 14.58 -13.50 8.52
#